data_93b877394d770a9e389a90b6cbd2a95b
#
_entry.id   93b877394d770a9e389a90b6cbd2a95b
#
_cell.length_a   1.000
_cell.length_b   1.000
_cell.length_c   1.000
_cell.angle_alpha   90.00
_cell.angle_beta   90.00
_cell.angle_gamma   90.00
#
_symmetry.space_group_name_H-M   'P 1'
#
loop_
_entity.id
_entity.type
_entity.pdbx_description
1 polymer ?
#
loop_
_entity_poly.entity_id
_entity_poly.type
_entity_poly.pdbx_seq_one_letter_code
_entity_poly.pdbx_strand_id
1 'polypeptide(L)'
;MMNDPQVSFITVCYNGFKDTCELIESLQTHVHSVSYEIIVVDNASREDEATRIKELYSDIVTLRSESNLGFSGGNNLGIRVAKGAYIFLINNDTY
;
A
#
# COMPACT_ATOMS: atom_id res chain seq x y z
N MET A 1 -7.53 -10.87 -15.43
CA MET A 1 -6.57 -11.75 -16.10
C MET A 1 -6.20 -12.90 -15.18
N MET A 2 -5.77 -14.01 -15.73
CA MET A 2 -5.50 -15.22 -14.93
C MET A 2 -4.43 -15.05 -13.87
N ASN A 3 -3.48 -14.13 -14.11
CA ASN A 3 -2.37 -13.90 -13.17
C ASN A 3 -2.60 -12.76 -12.21
N ASP A 4 -3.79 -12.15 -12.22
CA ASP A 4 -4.09 -11.09 -11.28
C ASP A 4 -4.27 -11.68 -9.88
N PRO A 5 -3.89 -10.93 -8.83
CA PRO A 5 -4.11 -11.41 -7.47
C PRO A 5 -5.58 -11.44 -7.11
N GLN A 6 -5.93 -12.25 -6.12
CA GLN A 6 -7.30 -12.28 -5.61
C GLN A 6 -7.62 -11.06 -4.77
N VAL A 7 -6.62 -10.56 -4.04
CA VAL A 7 -6.81 -9.49 -3.06
C VAL A 7 -5.79 -8.38 -3.28
N SER A 8 -6.25 -7.14 -3.19
CA SER A 8 -5.39 -5.97 -3.15
C SER A 8 -5.50 -5.34 -1.77
N PHE A 9 -4.39 -5.30 -1.04
CA PHE A 9 -4.30 -4.57 0.21
C PHE A 9 -3.77 -3.18 -0.09
N ILE A 10 -4.53 -2.15 0.29
CA ILE A 10 -4.17 -0.77 0.02
C ILE A 10 -3.98 -0.05 1.35
N THR A 11 -2.84 0.59 1.52
CA THR A 11 -2.58 1.44 2.66
C THR A 11 -2.05 2.79 2.20
N VAL A 12 -2.50 3.85 2.88
CA VAL A 12 -2.04 5.21 2.62
C VAL A 12 -1.11 5.59 3.76
N CYS A 13 0.09 6.07 3.43
CA CYS A 13 1.03 6.55 4.44
C CYS A 13 1.26 8.05 4.28
N TYR A 14 1.54 8.67 5.42
CA TYR A 14 1.92 10.08 5.48
C TYR A 14 2.84 10.24 6.68
N ASN A 15 4.13 10.40 6.40
CA ASN A 15 5.17 10.49 7.43
C ASN A 15 5.12 9.30 8.39
N GLY A 16 4.90 8.09 7.84
CA GLY A 16 4.74 6.87 8.64
C GLY A 16 5.53 5.70 8.08
N PHE A 17 6.77 5.93 7.69
CA PHE A 17 7.59 4.90 7.05
C PHE A 17 7.69 3.64 7.89
N LYS A 18 7.99 3.78 9.19
CA LYS A 18 8.17 2.63 10.07
C LYS A 18 6.89 1.80 10.17
N ASP A 19 5.76 2.46 10.38
CA ASP A 19 4.47 1.77 10.52
C ASP A 19 4.10 1.07 9.22
N THR A 20 4.40 1.68 8.08
CA THR A 20 4.14 1.07 6.79
C THR A 20 4.98 -0.18 6.59
N CYS A 21 6.27 -0.14 6.94
CA CYS A 21 7.14 -1.31 6.84
C CYS A 21 6.65 -2.43 7.74
N GLU A 22 6.23 -2.12 8.96
CA GLU A 22 5.70 -3.12 9.89
C GLU A 22 4.44 -3.77 9.33
N LEU A 23 3.56 -2.99 8.71
CA LEU A 23 2.36 -3.52 8.09
C LEU A 23 2.69 -4.46 6.93
N ILE A 24 3.59 -4.04 6.05
CA ILE A 24 4.02 -4.87 4.92
C ILE A 24 4.54 -6.22 5.42
N GLU A 25 5.43 -6.19 6.40
CA GLU A 25 6.02 -7.41 6.93
C GLU A 25 4.99 -8.29 7.61
N SER A 26 4.03 -7.69 8.29
CA SER A 26 2.93 -8.44 8.91
C SER A 26 2.08 -9.14 7.86
N LEU A 27 1.72 -8.46 6.78
CA LEU A 27 0.96 -9.08 5.70
C LEU A 27 1.73 -10.22 5.04
N GLN A 28 3.01 -10.01 4.76
CA GLN A 28 3.85 -11.03 4.14
C GLN A 28 4.04 -12.25 5.04
N THR A 29 4.03 -12.05 6.35
CA THR A 29 4.19 -13.13 7.31
C THR A 29 2.90 -13.92 7.49
N HIS A 30 1.75 -13.28 7.46
CA HIS A 30 0.49 -13.91 7.88
C HIS A 30 -0.45 -14.28 6.74
N VAL A 31 -0.32 -13.69 5.56
CA VAL A 31 -1.22 -13.99 4.45
C VAL A 31 -0.61 -15.07 3.55
N HIS A 32 -1.18 -16.26 3.58
CA HIS A 32 -0.63 -17.42 2.85
C HIS A 32 -1.64 -18.12 1.94
N SER A 33 -2.93 -17.99 2.23
CA SER A 33 -3.94 -18.82 1.58
C SER A 33 -4.55 -18.20 0.33
N VAL A 34 -4.20 -16.96 0.03
CA VAL A 34 -4.71 -16.26 -1.16
C VAL A 34 -3.55 -15.58 -1.88
N SER A 35 -3.70 -15.37 -3.16
CA SER A 35 -2.78 -14.51 -3.90
C SER A 35 -3.15 -13.06 -3.63
N TYR A 36 -2.15 -12.21 -3.46
CA TYR A 36 -2.40 -10.83 -3.10
C TYR A 36 -1.30 -9.90 -3.64
N GLU A 37 -1.64 -8.64 -3.72
CA GLU A 37 -0.69 -7.55 -3.91
C GLU A 37 -0.84 -6.56 -2.78
N ILE A 38 0.20 -5.81 -2.50
CA ILE A 38 0.18 -4.72 -1.53
C ILE A 38 0.45 -3.43 -2.29
N ILE A 39 -0.40 -2.46 -2.09
CA ILE A 39 -0.29 -1.14 -2.72
C ILE A 39 -0.12 -0.12 -1.61
N VAL A 40 0.98 0.62 -1.66
CA VAL A 40 1.27 1.69 -0.71
C VAL A 40 1.16 3.02 -1.44
N VAL A 41 0.32 3.90 -0.94
CA VAL A 41 0.19 5.25 -1.47
C VAL A 41 0.84 6.22 -0.48
N ASP A 42 1.93 6.84 -0.92
CA ASP A 42 2.59 7.89 -0.13
C ASP A 42 1.87 9.20 -0.43
N ASN A 43 1.18 9.72 0.56
CA ASN A 43 0.28 10.86 0.42
C ASN A 43 1.00 12.18 0.68
N ALA A 44 2.11 12.38 -0.01
CA ALA A 44 2.97 13.56 0.06
C ALA A 44 3.70 13.68 1.42
N SER A 45 4.28 12.55 1.86
CA SER A 45 5.16 12.56 3.03
C SER A 45 6.32 13.53 2.82
N ARG A 46 6.88 14.02 3.93
CA ARG A 46 7.98 14.98 3.91
C ARG A 46 9.17 14.44 3.11
N GLU A 47 9.47 13.16 3.27
CA GLU A 47 10.49 12.49 2.45
C GLU A 47 9.78 11.50 1.51
N ASP A 48 10.44 11.11 0.43
CA ASP A 48 9.86 10.20 -0.54
C ASP A 48 9.85 8.78 0.03
N GLU A 49 8.80 8.46 0.78
CA GLU A 49 8.66 7.14 1.40
C GLU A 49 8.33 6.06 0.38
N ALA A 50 7.63 6.41 -0.70
CA ALA A 50 7.31 5.45 -1.75
C ALA A 50 8.58 4.84 -2.35
N THR A 51 9.58 5.66 -2.68
CA THR A 51 10.83 5.17 -3.22
C THR A 51 11.58 4.30 -2.21
N ARG A 52 11.62 4.73 -0.95
CA ARG A 52 12.29 3.95 0.10
C ARG A 52 11.64 2.59 0.30
N ILE A 53 10.31 2.55 0.28
CA ILE A 53 9.57 1.29 0.43
C ILE A 53 9.86 0.37 -0.76
N LYS A 54 9.86 0.91 -1.97
CA LYS A 54 10.13 0.13 -3.18
C LYS A 54 11.53 -0.46 -3.16
N GLU A 55 12.50 0.25 -2.62
CA GLU A 55 13.86 -0.25 -2.50
C GLU A 55 13.97 -1.41 -1.52
N LEU A 56 13.19 -1.38 -0.44
CA LEU A 56 13.20 -2.45 0.57
C LEU A 56 12.32 -3.64 0.18
N TYR A 57 11.22 -3.40 -0.51
CA TYR A 57 10.23 -4.41 -0.86
C TYR A 57 9.90 -4.27 -2.34
N SER A 58 10.72 -4.88 -3.19
CA SER A 58 10.68 -4.64 -4.63
C SER A 58 9.39 -5.08 -5.31
N ASP A 59 8.64 -6.00 -4.71
CA ASP A 59 7.39 -6.51 -5.27
C ASP A 59 6.15 -5.72 -4.81
N ILE A 60 6.32 -4.72 -3.97
CA ILE A 60 5.22 -3.86 -3.53
C ILE A 60 4.93 -2.81 -4.61
N VAL A 61 3.66 -2.55 -4.84
CA VAL A 61 3.23 -1.45 -5.71
C VAL A 61 3.26 -0.16 -4.90
N THR A 62 4.01 0.82 -5.36
CA THR A 62 4.12 2.10 -4.64
C THR A 62 3.68 3.24 -5.55
N LEU A 63 2.94 4.17 -4.97
CA LEU A 63 2.48 5.39 -5.63
C LEU A 63 2.82 6.57 -4.73
N ARG A 64 3.11 7.72 -5.33
CA ARG A 64 3.32 8.95 -4.57
C ARG A 64 2.45 10.05 -5.12
N SER A 65 1.69 10.68 -4.26
CA SER A 65 0.93 11.88 -4.59
C SER A 65 1.79 13.11 -4.34
N GLU A 66 1.65 14.12 -5.19
CA GLU A 66 2.38 15.39 -5.03
C GLU A 66 1.79 16.25 -3.91
N SER A 67 0.55 15.99 -3.53
CA SER A 67 -0.11 16.70 -2.45
C SER A 67 -0.87 15.71 -1.58
N ASN A 68 -1.12 16.11 -0.33
CA ASN A 68 -1.91 15.28 0.57
C ASN A 68 -3.38 15.37 0.18
N LEU A 69 -3.91 14.27 -0.32
CA LEU A 69 -5.29 14.17 -0.83
C LEU A 69 -6.27 13.73 0.25
N GLY A 70 -5.82 13.63 1.49
CA GLY A 70 -6.61 13.05 2.55
C GLY A 70 -6.68 11.54 2.43
N PHE A 71 -7.33 10.91 3.40
CA PHE A 71 -7.43 9.45 3.45
C PHE A 71 -8.18 8.90 2.24
N SER A 72 -9.35 9.46 1.93
CA SER A 72 -10.17 9.00 0.82
C SER A 72 -9.47 9.19 -0.54
N GLY A 73 -8.84 10.33 -0.74
CA GLY A 73 -8.14 10.61 -2.00
C GLY A 73 -6.95 9.69 -2.20
N GLY A 74 -6.19 9.42 -1.13
CA GLY A 74 -5.08 8.47 -1.18
C GLY A 74 -5.55 7.06 -1.51
N ASN A 75 -6.61 6.60 -0.85
CA ASN A 75 -7.17 5.29 -1.14
C ASN A 75 -7.66 5.19 -2.58
N ASN A 76 -8.27 6.25 -3.11
CA ASN A 76 -8.75 6.25 -4.50
C ASN A 76 -7.60 6.07 -5.50
N LEU A 77 -6.43 6.62 -5.23
CA LEU A 77 -5.27 6.40 -6.09
C LEU A 77 -4.89 4.91 -6.10
N GLY A 78 -4.88 4.28 -4.94
CA GLY A 78 -4.58 2.85 -4.85
C GLY A 78 -5.61 2.01 -5.57
N ILE A 79 -6.88 2.33 -5.40
CA ILE A 79 -7.98 1.60 -6.04
C ILE A 79 -7.85 1.62 -7.56
N ARG A 80 -7.41 2.74 -8.14
CA ARG A 80 -7.27 2.86 -9.60
C ARG A 80 -6.28 1.88 -10.20
N VAL A 81 -5.28 1.47 -9.44
CA VAL A 81 -4.25 0.54 -9.94
C VAL A 81 -4.42 -0.87 -9.41
N ALA A 82 -5.36 -1.10 -8.50
CA ALA A 82 -5.58 -2.40 -7.90
C ALA A 82 -6.09 -3.41 -8.94
N LYS A 83 -5.55 -4.62 -8.89
CA LYS A 83 -5.90 -5.70 -9.81
C LYS A 83 -6.65 -6.82 -9.11
N GLY A 84 -6.76 -6.79 -7.81
CA GLY A 84 -7.45 -7.83 -7.05
C GLY A 84 -8.95 -7.80 -7.23
N ALA A 85 -9.57 -8.98 -7.15
CA ALA A 85 -11.02 -9.07 -7.17
C ALA A 85 -11.64 -8.47 -5.92
N TYR A 86 -10.91 -8.50 -4.82
CA TYR A 86 -11.32 -7.93 -3.54
C TYR A 86 -10.30 -6.89 -3.11
N ILE A 87 -10.78 -5.79 -2.54
CA ILE A 87 -9.93 -4.69 -2.10
C ILE A 87 -10.11 -4.50 -0.60
N PHE A 88 -8.99 -4.51 0.14
CA PHE A 88 -8.98 -4.22 1.56
C PHE A 88 -8.21 -2.93 1.79
N LEU A 89 -8.87 -1.95 2.39
CA LEU A 89 -8.24 -0.68 2.77
C LEU A 89 -7.76 -0.83 4.21
N ILE A 90 -6.47 -0.66 4.43
CA ILE A 90 -5.86 -0.84 5.74
C ILE A 90 -5.26 0.48 6.19
N ASN A 91 -5.66 0.93 7.37
CA ASN A 91 -5.09 2.11 7.98
C ASN A 91 -3.85 1.70 8.77
N ASN A 92 -2.68 2.23 8.38
CA ASN A 92 -1.41 1.84 9.00
C ASN A 92 -1.01 2.73 10.17
N ASP A 93 -1.80 3.72 10.50
CA ASP A 93 -1.53 4.64 11.60
C ASP A 93 -2.57 4.53 12.72
N THR A 94 -3.24 3.39 12.81
CA THR A 94 -4.24 3.15 13.85
C THR A 94 -3.55 2.61 15.10
N TYR A 95 -3.83 3.24 16.22
CA TYR A 95 -3.26 2.86 17.50
C TYR A 95 -4.35 2.59 18.52
#